data_b21789824426f5fbf5da2e599d79f685
#
_entry.id   b21789824426f5fbf5da2e599d79f685
#
_cell.length_a   1.000
_cell.length_b   1.000
_cell.length_c   1.000
_cell.angle_alpha   90.00
_cell.angle_beta   90.00
_cell.angle_gamma   90.00
#
_symmetry.space_group_name_H-M   'P 1'
#
loop_
_entity.id
_entity.type
_entity.pdbx_description
1 polymer ?
#
loop_
_entity_poly.entity_id
_entity_poly.type
_entity_poly.pdbx_seq_one_letter_code
_entity_poly.pdbx_strand_id
1 'polypeptide(L)'
;MTRISWERLAALAGVAFVVLYAAAFGLGIEVGASDREILDHYADSGNRAKEVVAFFLIAAAALAFVVFAGSLRSLIARVEQESAMLAALTWAGGTACAVLVLAGNAVSRATAFTAMSDDFQLDPNTRRLIEDIGFLLFVSGALAAILLVVAVSLAAIRHGLLPRWLGWAGFPAAALLPLAIGFIGFLVLALWILAVSAALALRRASTTADGAGATP
;
A
#
# COMPACT_ATOMS: atom_id res chain seq x y z
N MET A 1 -28.25 -1.20 12.31
CA MET A 1 -26.91 -0.86 11.80
C MET A 1 -25.97 -2.01 12.08
N THR A 2 -25.61 -2.79 11.04
CA THR A 2 -24.67 -3.92 11.15
C THR A 2 -23.27 -3.36 11.50
N ARG A 3 -22.77 -3.71 12.70
CA ARG A 3 -21.40 -3.34 13.09
C ARG A 3 -20.41 -3.98 12.10
N ILE A 4 -19.74 -3.18 11.29
CA ILE A 4 -18.66 -3.65 10.42
C ILE A 4 -17.55 -4.16 11.34
N SER A 5 -17.18 -5.43 11.22
CA SER A 5 -16.06 -5.98 12.00
C SER A 5 -14.73 -5.46 11.46
N TRP A 6 -13.76 -5.27 12.33
CA TRP A 6 -12.40 -4.82 11.97
C TRP A 6 -11.72 -5.75 10.95
N GLU A 7 -12.03 -7.05 11.01
CA GLU A 7 -11.55 -8.06 10.05
C GLU A 7 -12.05 -7.79 8.63
N ARG A 8 -13.36 -7.49 8.49
CA ARG A 8 -13.93 -7.14 7.19
C ARG A 8 -13.38 -5.82 6.66
N LEU A 9 -13.21 -4.83 7.55
CA LEU A 9 -12.66 -3.55 7.18
C LEU A 9 -11.21 -3.69 6.71
N ALA A 10 -10.37 -4.46 7.43
CA ALA A 10 -9.01 -4.77 7.03
C ALA A 10 -8.98 -5.50 5.68
N ALA A 11 -9.79 -6.54 5.50
CA ALA A 11 -9.82 -7.30 4.26
C ALA A 11 -10.19 -6.42 3.05
N LEU A 12 -11.25 -5.63 3.16
CA LEU A 12 -11.68 -4.73 2.08
C LEU A 12 -10.65 -3.62 1.81
N ALA A 13 -10.10 -3.02 2.84
CA ALA A 13 -9.13 -1.93 2.70
C ALA A 13 -7.81 -2.42 2.08
N GLY A 14 -7.33 -3.63 2.44
CA GLY A 14 -6.14 -4.21 1.84
C GLY A 14 -6.32 -4.54 0.36
N VAL A 15 -7.47 -5.12 -0.02
CA VAL A 15 -7.80 -5.35 -1.44
C VAL A 15 -7.93 -4.02 -2.20
N ALA A 16 -8.64 -3.04 -1.63
CA ALA A 16 -8.80 -1.73 -2.24
C ALA A 16 -7.44 -1.05 -2.49
N PHE A 17 -6.52 -1.11 -1.52
CA PHE A 17 -5.16 -0.60 -1.70
C PHE A 17 -4.49 -1.21 -2.93
N VAL A 18 -4.45 -2.55 -3.02
CA VAL A 18 -3.75 -3.24 -4.11
C VAL A 18 -4.39 -2.94 -5.47
N VAL A 19 -5.71 -2.97 -5.55
CA VAL A 19 -6.45 -2.70 -6.81
C VAL A 19 -6.23 -1.26 -7.28
N LEU A 20 -6.38 -0.28 -6.40
CA LEU A 20 -6.21 1.14 -6.75
C LEU A 20 -4.76 1.45 -7.13
N TYR A 21 -3.80 0.87 -6.39
CA TYR A 21 -2.37 1.04 -6.69
C TYR A 21 -2.00 0.43 -8.05
N ALA A 22 -2.47 -0.80 -8.33
CA ALA A 22 -2.24 -1.46 -9.61
C ALA A 22 -2.90 -0.71 -10.78
N ALA A 23 -4.13 -0.20 -10.60
CA ALA A 23 -4.82 0.60 -11.61
C ALA A 23 -4.07 1.89 -11.96
N ALA A 24 -3.44 2.53 -10.96
CA ALA A 24 -2.68 3.76 -11.17
C ALA A 24 -1.34 3.53 -11.89
N PHE A 25 -0.73 2.33 -11.71
CA PHE A 25 0.60 2.02 -12.25
C PHE A 25 0.64 2.06 -13.78
N GLY A 26 -0.44 1.67 -14.45
CA GLY A 26 -0.54 1.66 -15.92
C GLY A 26 -0.86 3.02 -16.56
N LEU A 27 -0.98 4.10 -15.77
CA LEU A 27 -1.39 5.42 -16.28
C LEU A 27 -0.22 6.42 -16.41
N GLY A 28 1.00 6.04 -16.03
CA GLY A 28 2.18 6.90 -16.13
C GLY A 28 2.97 6.69 -17.43
N ILE A 29 3.99 7.52 -17.63
CA ILE A 29 4.99 7.36 -18.69
C ILE A 29 5.90 6.16 -18.39
N GLU A 30 6.40 5.49 -19.43
CA GLU A 30 7.32 4.37 -19.27
C GLU A 30 8.65 4.80 -18.65
N VAL A 31 9.23 3.93 -17.83
CA VAL A 31 10.55 4.12 -17.23
C VAL A 31 11.62 4.10 -18.32
N GLY A 32 12.51 5.09 -18.30
CA GLY A 32 13.61 5.18 -19.28
C GLY A 32 13.24 5.90 -20.60
N ALA A 33 12.11 6.61 -20.61
CA ALA A 33 11.69 7.41 -21.77
C ALA A 33 12.77 8.40 -22.22
N SER A 34 12.94 8.58 -23.54
CA SER A 34 13.80 9.56 -24.15
C SER A 34 13.29 11.00 -23.87
N ASP A 35 14.15 12.00 -24.07
CA ASP A 35 13.78 13.42 -23.91
C ASP A 35 12.57 13.79 -24.74
N ARG A 36 12.52 13.31 -25.98
CA ARG A 36 11.41 13.56 -26.90
C ARG A 36 10.11 12.94 -26.40
N GLU A 37 10.15 11.70 -25.96
CA GLU A 37 8.98 11.01 -25.40
C GLU A 37 8.44 11.71 -24.14
N ILE A 38 9.33 12.20 -23.29
CA ILE A 38 8.93 13.00 -22.12
C ILE A 38 8.22 14.28 -22.55
N LEU A 39 8.80 15.04 -23.49
CA LEU A 39 8.22 16.30 -23.98
C LEU A 39 6.86 16.06 -24.66
N ASP A 40 6.78 15.05 -25.55
CA ASP A 40 5.55 14.69 -26.25
C ASP A 40 4.45 14.22 -25.26
N HIS A 41 4.82 13.44 -24.22
CA HIS A 41 3.90 12.98 -23.21
C HIS A 41 3.22 14.15 -22.46
N TYR A 42 4.02 15.14 -22.01
CA TYR A 42 3.49 16.27 -21.25
C TYR A 42 2.90 17.38 -22.14
N ALA A 43 3.18 17.40 -23.43
CA ALA A 43 2.49 18.26 -24.40
C ALA A 43 1.02 17.83 -24.59
N ASP A 44 0.72 16.53 -24.50
CA ASP A 44 -0.62 15.98 -24.67
C ASP A 44 -1.47 16.14 -23.39
N SER A 45 -2.60 16.83 -23.52
CA SER A 45 -3.52 17.07 -22.41
C SER A 45 -4.18 15.79 -21.86
N GLY A 46 -4.38 14.78 -22.72
CA GLY A 46 -4.93 13.49 -22.33
C GLY A 46 -3.97 12.70 -21.44
N ASN A 47 -2.68 12.75 -21.74
CA ASN A 47 -1.66 12.11 -20.90
C ASN A 47 -1.50 12.82 -19.55
N ARG A 48 -1.52 14.16 -19.52
CA ARG A 48 -1.56 14.91 -18.25
C ARG A 48 -2.79 14.55 -17.42
N ALA A 49 -3.95 14.42 -18.04
CA ALA A 49 -5.18 14.00 -17.33
C ALA A 49 -5.04 12.58 -16.73
N LYS A 50 -4.41 11.63 -17.43
CA LYS A 50 -4.12 10.28 -16.88
C LYS A 50 -3.22 10.36 -15.66
N GLU A 51 -2.19 11.21 -15.67
CA GLU A 51 -1.29 11.44 -14.53
C GLU A 51 -2.05 11.99 -13.31
N VAL A 52 -2.98 12.92 -13.52
CA VAL A 52 -3.85 13.45 -12.46
C VAL A 52 -4.77 12.37 -11.90
N VAL A 53 -5.36 11.54 -12.76
CA VAL A 53 -6.17 10.39 -12.32
C VAL A 53 -5.34 9.42 -11.51
N ALA A 54 -4.11 9.09 -11.97
CA ALA A 54 -3.20 8.23 -11.24
C ALA A 54 -2.82 8.82 -9.87
N PHE A 55 -2.63 10.13 -9.77
CA PHE A 55 -2.40 10.81 -8.49
C PHE A 55 -3.51 10.52 -7.48
N PHE A 56 -4.78 10.70 -7.88
CA PHE A 56 -5.91 10.47 -6.99
C PHE A 56 -6.12 8.98 -6.67
N LEU A 57 -5.83 8.07 -7.61
CA LEU A 57 -5.91 6.62 -7.35
C LEU A 57 -4.89 6.18 -6.31
N ILE A 58 -3.64 6.66 -6.41
CA ILE A 58 -2.59 6.35 -5.41
C ILE A 58 -2.92 7.00 -4.07
N ALA A 59 -3.45 8.23 -4.06
CA ALA A 59 -3.88 8.88 -2.83
C ALA A 59 -5.00 8.08 -2.14
N ALA A 60 -6.00 7.63 -2.88
CA ALA A 60 -7.06 6.77 -2.37
C ALA A 60 -6.52 5.41 -1.88
N ALA A 61 -5.55 4.83 -2.61
CA ALA A 61 -4.85 3.61 -2.19
C ALA A 61 -4.14 3.81 -0.86
N ALA A 62 -3.37 4.89 -0.70
CA ALA A 62 -2.66 5.19 0.55
C ALA A 62 -3.63 5.37 1.73
N LEU A 63 -4.77 6.03 1.54
CA LEU A 63 -5.82 6.14 2.56
C LEU A 63 -6.42 4.77 2.91
N ALA A 64 -6.68 3.93 1.91
CA ALA A 64 -7.12 2.56 2.15
C ALA A 64 -6.07 1.76 2.95
N PHE A 65 -4.77 1.97 2.68
CA PHE A 65 -3.70 1.33 3.43
C PHE A 65 -3.64 1.79 4.89
N VAL A 66 -3.90 3.07 5.19
CA VAL A 66 -4.04 3.56 6.57
C VAL A 66 -5.19 2.84 7.29
N VAL A 67 -6.34 2.67 6.63
CA VAL A 67 -7.49 1.94 7.18
C VAL A 67 -7.13 0.47 7.42
N PHE A 68 -6.41 -0.17 6.49
CA PHE A 68 -5.89 -1.53 6.65
C PHE A 68 -4.97 -1.65 7.88
N ALA A 69 -3.95 -0.78 7.99
CA ALA A 69 -3.01 -0.78 9.11
C ALA A 69 -3.70 -0.51 10.45
N GLY A 70 -4.64 0.45 10.50
CA GLY A 70 -5.43 0.77 11.69
C GLY A 70 -6.34 -0.38 12.12
N SER A 71 -6.91 -1.09 11.15
CA SER A 71 -7.72 -2.28 11.42
C SER A 71 -6.88 -3.42 11.98
N LEU A 72 -5.69 -3.69 11.41
CA LEU A 72 -4.73 -4.68 11.91
C LEU A 72 -4.24 -4.31 13.31
N ARG A 73 -3.89 -3.05 13.54
CA ARG A 73 -3.56 -2.54 14.88
C ARG A 73 -4.66 -2.88 15.89
N SER A 74 -5.91 -2.61 15.53
CA SER A 74 -7.06 -2.85 16.42
C SER A 74 -7.27 -4.34 16.71
N LEU A 75 -6.98 -5.22 15.74
CA LEU A 75 -7.05 -6.67 15.94
C LEU A 75 -5.91 -7.16 16.84
N ILE A 76 -4.67 -6.68 16.62
CA ILE A 76 -3.50 -7.04 17.43
C ILE A 76 -3.68 -6.56 18.88
N ALA A 77 -4.12 -5.31 19.09
CA ALA A 77 -4.32 -4.75 20.41
C ALA A 77 -5.34 -5.51 21.27
N ARG A 78 -6.25 -6.29 20.66
CA ARG A 78 -7.21 -7.14 21.40
C ARG A 78 -6.58 -8.42 21.96
N VAL A 79 -5.50 -8.91 21.33
CA VAL A 79 -4.87 -10.17 21.72
C VAL A 79 -3.54 -9.96 22.45
N GLU A 80 -2.95 -8.77 22.31
CA GLU A 80 -1.71 -8.37 22.98
C GLU A 80 -2.04 -7.73 24.32
N GLN A 81 -1.91 -8.50 25.40
CA GLN A 81 -2.35 -8.07 26.75
C GLN A 81 -1.27 -7.29 27.52
N GLU A 82 0.02 -7.47 27.23
CA GLU A 82 1.09 -7.00 28.12
C GLU A 82 1.84 -5.74 27.65
N SER A 83 2.00 -5.49 26.35
CA SER A 83 2.92 -4.42 25.91
C SER A 83 2.37 -3.44 24.87
N ALA A 84 1.34 -3.81 24.14
CA ALA A 84 0.82 -3.07 22.96
C ALA A 84 1.89 -2.71 21.89
N MET A 85 3.09 -3.31 21.97
CA MET A 85 4.22 -2.97 21.13
C MET A 85 3.99 -3.40 19.67
N LEU A 86 3.46 -4.60 19.43
CA LEU A 86 3.17 -5.08 18.08
C LEU A 86 2.09 -4.23 17.42
N ALA A 87 1.05 -3.85 18.18
CA ALA A 87 0.02 -2.94 17.72
C ALA A 87 0.60 -1.56 17.36
N ALA A 88 1.52 -1.03 18.19
CA ALA A 88 2.19 0.24 17.92
C ALA A 88 3.10 0.18 16.68
N LEU A 89 3.91 -0.87 16.53
CA LEU A 89 4.77 -1.07 15.36
C LEU A 89 3.97 -1.25 14.07
N THR A 90 2.84 -1.98 14.13
CA THR A 90 1.92 -2.12 13.00
C THR A 90 1.39 -0.76 12.54
N TRP A 91 0.98 0.08 13.47
CA TRP A 91 0.48 1.42 13.17
C TRP A 91 1.58 2.35 12.66
N ALA A 92 2.73 2.39 13.34
CA ALA A 92 3.85 3.25 12.95
C ALA A 92 4.37 2.91 11.55
N GLY A 93 4.63 1.62 11.26
CA GLY A 93 5.10 1.16 9.95
C GLY A 93 4.06 1.40 8.85
N GLY A 94 2.78 1.14 9.15
CA GLY A 94 1.70 1.37 8.19
C GLY A 94 1.50 2.85 7.86
N THR A 95 1.49 3.72 8.88
CA THR A 95 1.34 5.16 8.68
C THR A 95 2.55 5.76 7.96
N ALA A 96 3.77 5.39 8.36
CA ALA A 96 4.98 5.84 7.69
C ALA A 96 5.01 5.42 6.21
N CYS A 97 4.63 4.18 5.90
CA CYS A 97 4.48 3.71 4.53
C CYS A 97 3.49 4.57 3.74
N ALA A 98 2.28 4.78 4.28
CA ALA A 98 1.25 5.58 3.60
C ALA A 98 1.70 7.03 3.35
N VAL A 99 2.32 7.67 4.32
CA VAL A 99 2.83 9.05 4.19
C VAL A 99 3.91 9.14 3.13
N LEU A 100 4.86 8.20 3.11
CA LEU A 100 5.93 8.17 2.11
C LEU A 100 5.41 7.86 0.70
N VAL A 101 4.40 6.99 0.58
CA VAL A 101 3.70 6.73 -0.69
C VAL A 101 2.97 7.98 -1.17
N LEU A 102 2.27 8.71 -0.31
CA LEU A 102 1.60 9.97 -0.65
C LEU A 102 2.60 11.04 -1.07
N ALA A 103 3.70 11.20 -0.32
CA ALA A 103 4.75 12.16 -0.63
C ALA A 103 5.44 11.82 -1.97
N GLY A 104 5.79 10.55 -2.18
CA GLY A 104 6.37 10.07 -3.44
C GLY A 104 5.44 10.32 -4.62
N ASN A 105 4.15 10.03 -4.46
CA ASN A 105 3.13 10.30 -5.47
C ASN A 105 3.02 11.79 -5.80
N ALA A 106 3.00 12.66 -4.79
CA ALA A 106 2.93 14.10 -4.99
C ALA A 106 4.15 14.62 -5.76
N VAL A 107 5.35 14.16 -5.40
CA VAL A 107 6.60 14.54 -6.09
C VAL A 107 6.61 14.01 -7.52
N SER A 108 6.37 12.72 -7.74
CA SER A 108 6.40 12.11 -9.10
C SER A 108 5.39 12.74 -10.06
N ARG A 109 4.22 13.18 -9.57
CA ARG A 109 3.15 13.75 -10.40
C ARG A 109 3.18 15.29 -10.47
N ALA A 110 4.09 15.95 -9.75
CA ALA A 110 4.19 17.42 -9.73
C ALA A 110 4.31 18.01 -11.14
N THR A 111 5.08 17.38 -12.02
CA THR A 111 5.29 17.83 -13.41
C THR A 111 3.97 17.89 -14.19
N ALA A 112 3.04 16.95 -14.00
CA ALA A 112 1.76 16.96 -14.71
C ALA A 112 0.89 18.17 -14.34
N PHE A 113 0.93 18.59 -13.07
CA PHE A 113 0.22 19.78 -12.60
C PHE A 113 0.89 21.07 -13.07
N THR A 114 2.23 21.12 -13.01
CA THR A 114 2.98 22.32 -13.44
C THR A 114 2.89 22.53 -14.95
N ALA A 115 2.86 21.44 -15.74
CA ALA A 115 2.72 21.48 -17.20
C ALA A 115 1.31 21.93 -17.68
N MET A 116 0.40 22.24 -16.76
CA MET A 116 -0.88 22.91 -17.10
C MET A 116 -0.74 24.43 -17.22
N SER A 117 0.38 25.00 -16.80
CA SER A 117 0.66 26.45 -16.94
C SER A 117 1.28 26.73 -18.31
N ASP A 118 0.77 27.75 -19.01
CA ASP A 118 1.23 28.13 -20.34
C ASP A 118 2.68 28.63 -20.36
N ASP A 119 3.19 29.13 -19.23
CA ASP A 119 4.57 29.66 -19.10
C ASP A 119 5.59 28.57 -18.73
N PHE A 120 5.16 27.33 -18.48
CA PHE A 120 6.06 26.29 -18.03
C PHE A 120 6.82 25.63 -19.18
N GLN A 121 8.16 25.69 -19.10
CA GLN A 121 9.05 24.97 -20.00
C GLN A 121 9.60 23.72 -19.30
N LEU A 122 9.26 22.56 -19.82
CA LEU A 122 9.70 21.28 -19.27
C LEU A 122 11.15 20.99 -19.67
N ASP A 123 12.01 20.80 -18.66
CA ASP A 123 13.34 20.22 -18.84
C ASP A 123 13.32 18.72 -18.52
N PRO A 124 13.64 17.84 -19.47
CA PRO A 124 13.62 16.38 -19.27
C PRO A 124 14.53 15.90 -18.12
N ASN A 125 15.67 16.54 -17.89
CA ASN A 125 16.58 16.14 -16.80
C ASN A 125 16.00 16.48 -15.43
N THR A 126 15.41 17.66 -15.30
CA THR A 126 14.67 18.05 -14.09
C THR A 126 13.50 17.08 -13.83
N ARG A 127 12.78 16.69 -14.88
CA ARG A 127 11.70 15.71 -14.77
C ARG A 127 12.19 14.35 -14.26
N ARG A 128 13.30 13.83 -14.78
CA ARG A 128 13.89 12.57 -14.30
C ARG A 128 14.31 12.66 -12.85
N LEU A 129 14.97 13.74 -12.45
CA LEU A 129 15.36 13.96 -11.05
C LEU A 129 14.15 13.95 -10.10
N ILE A 130 13.08 14.63 -10.47
CA ILE A 130 11.84 14.67 -9.69
C ILE A 130 11.23 13.26 -9.58
N GLU A 131 11.25 12.49 -10.68
CA GLU A 131 10.74 11.11 -10.68
C GLU A 131 11.57 10.19 -9.80
N ASP A 132 12.90 10.28 -9.87
CA ASP A 132 13.82 9.51 -9.03
C ASP A 132 13.59 9.81 -7.53
N ILE A 133 13.42 11.10 -7.17
CA ILE A 133 13.09 11.48 -5.79
C ILE A 133 11.76 10.88 -5.36
N GLY A 134 10.73 10.99 -6.21
CA GLY A 134 9.42 10.38 -5.94
C GLY A 134 9.50 8.87 -5.79
N PHE A 135 10.24 8.20 -6.67
CA PHE A 135 10.47 6.75 -6.60
C PHE A 135 11.21 6.33 -5.32
N LEU A 136 12.25 7.06 -4.91
CA LEU A 136 12.95 6.79 -3.66
C LEU A 136 12.05 6.95 -2.43
N LEU A 137 11.09 7.87 -2.46
CA LEU A 137 10.08 7.99 -1.40
C LEU A 137 9.14 6.77 -1.38
N PHE A 138 8.74 6.22 -2.54
CA PHE A 138 8.00 4.96 -2.60
C PHE A 138 8.81 3.79 -2.02
N VAL A 139 10.09 3.67 -2.40
CA VAL A 139 11.00 2.65 -1.84
C VAL A 139 11.11 2.80 -0.33
N SER A 140 11.27 4.02 0.18
CA SER A 140 11.31 4.31 1.62
C SER A 140 10.01 3.91 2.32
N GLY A 141 8.86 4.08 1.64
CA GLY A 141 7.57 3.59 2.11
C GLY A 141 7.54 2.07 2.25
N ALA A 142 8.06 1.34 1.27
CA ALA A 142 8.19 -0.12 1.35
C ALA A 142 9.10 -0.56 2.51
N LEU A 143 10.20 0.16 2.75
CA LEU A 143 11.08 -0.10 3.90
C LEU A 143 10.37 0.14 5.23
N ALA A 144 9.58 1.21 5.35
CA ALA A 144 8.78 1.47 6.54
C ALA A 144 7.73 0.36 6.79
N ALA A 145 7.18 -0.24 5.73
CA ALA A 145 6.23 -1.35 5.83
C ALA A 145 6.85 -2.62 6.45
N ILE A 146 8.19 -2.76 6.51
CA ILE A 146 8.86 -3.88 7.19
C ILE A 146 8.37 -3.99 8.64
N LEU A 147 8.22 -2.87 9.34
CA LEU A 147 7.74 -2.84 10.73
C LEU A 147 6.33 -3.42 10.84
N LEU A 148 5.45 -3.04 9.93
CA LEU A 148 4.08 -3.57 9.88
C LEU A 148 4.09 -5.07 9.58
N VAL A 149 4.82 -5.51 8.55
CA VAL A 149 4.86 -6.92 8.14
C VAL A 149 5.41 -7.80 9.27
N VAL A 150 6.52 -7.40 9.90
CA VAL A 150 7.13 -8.15 11.01
C VAL A 150 6.22 -8.18 12.22
N ALA A 151 5.62 -7.06 12.61
CA ALA A 151 4.74 -6.99 13.77
C ALA A 151 3.49 -7.88 13.61
N VAL A 152 2.84 -7.82 12.43
CA VAL A 152 1.69 -8.67 12.10
C VAL A 152 2.10 -10.15 12.06
N SER A 153 3.27 -10.47 11.53
CA SER A 153 3.81 -11.84 11.48
C SER A 153 4.06 -12.41 12.89
N LEU A 154 4.65 -11.62 13.77
CA LEU A 154 4.84 -12.00 15.17
C LEU A 154 3.50 -12.19 15.88
N ALA A 155 2.54 -11.29 15.67
CA ALA A 155 1.19 -11.43 16.23
C ALA A 155 0.47 -12.69 15.72
N ALA A 156 0.64 -13.03 14.45
CA ALA A 156 0.10 -14.26 13.87
C ALA A 156 0.67 -15.52 14.54
N ILE A 157 1.99 -15.55 14.80
CA ILE A 157 2.66 -16.72 15.40
C ILE A 157 2.35 -16.81 16.90
N ARG A 158 2.44 -15.69 17.64
CA ARG A 158 2.31 -15.69 19.10
C ARG A 158 0.87 -15.81 19.59
N HIS A 159 -0.05 -15.13 18.90
CA HIS A 159 -1.44 -14.98 19.35
C HIS A 159 -2.45 -15.70 18.43
N GLY A 160 -1.99 -16.36 17.36
CA GLY A 160 -2.89 -17.07 16.43
C GLY A 160 -3.84 -16.13 15.67
N LEU A 161 -3.47 -14.86 15.49
CA LEU A 161 -4.28 -13.86 14.79
C LEU A 161 -4.54 -14.23 13.33
N LEU A 162 -3.59 -14.88 12.69
CA LEU A 162 -3.62 -15.37 11.32
C LEU A 162 -3.12 -16.82 11.29
N PRO A 163 -3.33 -17.57 10.19
CA PRO A 163 -2.73 -18.90 10.01
C PRO A 163 -1.21 -18.82 10.20
N ARG A 164 -0.63 -19.77 10.94
CA ARG A 164 0.80 -19.76 11.28
C ARG A 164 1.72 -19.69 10.07
N TRP A 165 1.36 -20.34 8.96
CA TRP A 165 2.14 -20.31 7.73
C TRP A 165 2.29 -18.87 7.19
N LEU A 166 1.24 -18.04 7.31
CA LEU A 166 1.26 -16.65 6.87
C LEU A 166 2.13 -15.78 7.78
N GLY A 167 2.15 -16.07 9.09
CA GLY A 167 3.09 -15.46 10.02
C GLY A 167 4.54 -15.75 9.64
N TRP A 168 4.88 -17.02 9.34
CA TRP A 168 6.21 -17.38 8.89
C TRP A 168 6.56 -16.80 7.51
N ALA A 169 5.61 -16.75 6.57
CA ALA A 169 5.81 -16.16 5.25
C ALA A 169 6.08 -14.64 5.30
N GLY A 170 5.66 -13.96 6.36
CA GLY A 170 5.91 -12.54 6.51
C GLY A 170 7.39 -12.18 6.72
N PHE A 171 8.21 -13.03 7.32
CA PHE A 171 9.64 -12.75 7.49
C PHE A 171 10.41 -12.70 6.15
N PRO A 172 10.31 -13.71 5.28
CA PRO A 172 10.92 -13.60 3.95
C PRO A 172 10.29 -12.46 3.13
N ALA A 173 8.98 -12.19 3.26
CA ALA A 173 8.37 -11.03 2.63
C ALA A 173 9.03 -9.73 3.10
N ALA A 174 9.19 -9.53 4.41
CA ALA A 174 9.88 -8.36 4.97
C ALA A 174 11.33 -8.24 4.49
N ALA A 175 12.06 -9.36 4.41
CA ALA A 175 13.43 -9.40 3.93
C ALA A 175 13.57 -9.04 2.43
N LEU A 176 12.52 -9.24 1.64
CA LEU A 176 12.48 -8.90 0.21
C LEU A 176 12.02 -7.45 -0.06
N LEU A 177 11.46 -6.74 0.92
CA LEU A 177 11.02 -5.34 0.72
C LEU A 177 12.13 -4.38 0.30
N PRO A 178 13.41 -4.49 0.74
CA PRO A 178 14.48 -3.66 0.20
C PRO A 178 14.69 -3.78 -1.31
N LEU A 179 14.24 -4.89 -1.93
CA LEU A 179 14.26 -5.07 -3.38
C LEU A 179 13.16 -4.25 -4.10
N ALA A 180 12.45 -3.37 -3.38
CA ALA A 180 11.53 -2.38 -3.95
C ALA A 180 12.24 -1.46 -4.97
N ILE A 181 13.54 -1.25 -4.84
CA ILE A 181 14.35 -0.52 -5.82
C ILE A 181 14.31 -1.18 -7.22
N GLY A 182 14.07 -2.49 -7.31
CA GLY A 182 13.83 -3.25 -8.54
C GLY A 182 12.38 -3.67 -8.74
N PHE A 183 11.42 -2.98 -8.11
CA PHE A 183 9.97 -3.25 -8.15
C PHE A 183 9.52 -4.57 -7.46
N ILE A 184 10.41 -5.53 -7.23
CA ILE A 184 10.08 -6.83 -6.61
C ILE A 184 9.45 -6.64 -5.22
N GLY A 185 10.00 -5.73 -4.40
CA GLY A 185 9.48 -5.46 -3.06
C GLY A 185 8.03 -4.98 -3.06
N PHE A 186 7.62 -4.18 -4.05
CA PHE A 186 6.22 -3.73 -4.17
C PHE A 186 5.28 -4.89 -4.49
N LEU A 187 5.68 -5.81 -5.39
CA LEU A 187 4.89 -7.01 -5.68
C LEU A 187 4.77 -7.92 -4.46
N VAL A 188 5.88 -8.12 -3.74
CA VAL A 188 5.88 -8.92 -2.50
C VAL A 188 4.96 -8.31 -1.46
N LEU A 189 5.01 -7.00 -1.25
CA LEU A 189 4.13 -6.30 -0.32
C LEU A 189 2.66 -6.45 -0.72
N ALA A 190 2.34 -6.24 -1.99
CA ALA A 190 0.99 -6.38 -2.51
C ALA A 190 0.44 -7.81 -2.32
N LEU A 191 1.22 -8.83 -2.65
CA LEU A 191 0.85 -10.24 -2.46
C LEU A 191 0.66 -10.58 -0.98
N TRP A 192 1.53 -10.07 -0.10
CA TRP A 192 1.40 -10.28 1.33
C TRP A 192 0.12 -9.62 1.89
N ILE A 193 -0.19 -8.37 1.47
CA ILE A 193 -1.43 -7.68 1.85
C ILE A 193 -2.66 -8.47 1.40
N LEU A 194 -2.67 -8.96 0.15
CA LEU A 194 -3.78 -9.78 -0.37
C LEU A 194 -3.93 -11.08 0.42
N ALA A 195 -2.82 -11.76 0.75
CA ALA A 195 -2.85 -12.98 1.54
C ALA A 195 -3.41 -12.74 2.95
N VAL A 196 -2.99 -11.65 3.62
CA VAL A 196 -3.55 -11.25 4.93
C VAL A 196 -5.03 -10.92 4.80
N SER A 197 -5.42 -10.15 3.79
CA SER A 197 -6.81 -9.77 3.53
C SER A 197 -7.70 -10.99 3.28
N ALA A 198 -7.24 -11.94 2.47
CA ALA A 198 -7.94 -13.20 2.21
C ALA A 198 -8.07 -14.06 3.49
N ALA A 199 -7.00 -14.18 4.28
CA ALA A 199 -7.04 -14.94 5.54
C ALA A 199 -8.05 -14.36 6.53
N LEU A 200 -8.14 -13.03 6.64
CA LEU A 200 -9.12 -12.35 7.50
C LEU A 200 -10.55 -12.53 7.00
N ALA A 201 -10.77 -12.51 5.69
CA ALA A 201 -12.08 -12.74 5.09
C ALA A 201 -12.58 -14.17 5.32
N LEU A 202 -11.70 -15.18 5.16
CA LEU A 202 -12.02 -16.61 5.31
C LEU A 202 -12.32 -17.00 6.77
N ARG A 203 -11.58 -16.46 7.74
CA ARG A 203 -11.82 -16.73 9.17
C ARG A 203 -13.25 -16.40 9.59
N ARG A 204 -13.83 -15.39 9.03
CA ARG A 204 -15.19 -14.97 9.35
C ARG A 204 -16.26 -15.85 8.71
N ALA A 205 -15.99 -16.40 7.52
CA ALA A 205 -16.94 -17.31 6.87
C ALA A 205 -17.18 -18.57 7.71
N SER A 206 -16.13 -19.08 8.39
CA SER A 206 -16.24 -20.22 9.30
C SER A 206 -17.05 -19.91 10.57
N THR A 207 -16.83 -18.74 11.18
CA THR A 207 -17.54 -18.36 12.42
C THR A 207 -19.04 -18.09 12.21
N THR A 208 -19.43 -17.64 11.01
CA THR A 208 -20.86 -17.46 10.65
C THR A 208 -21.55 -18.77 10.31
N ALA A 209 -20.84 -19.74 9.74
CA ALA A 209 -21.39 -21.07 9.43
C ALA A 209 -21.68 -21.88 10.72
N ASP A 210 -20.76 -21.83 11.70
CA ASP A 210 -20.93 -22.53 12.99
C ASP A 210 -22.07 -21.90 13.85
N GLY A 211 -22.30 -20.59 13.75
CA GLY A 211 -23.41 -19.93 14.44
C GLY A 211 -24.79 -20.18 13.84
N ALA A 212 -24.88 -20.51 12.56
CA ALA A 212 -26.15 -20.78 11.88
C ALA A 212 -26.64 -22.24 12.08
N GLY A 213 -25.73 -23.16 12.48
CA GLY A 213 -26.03 -24.55 12.74
C GLY A 213 -26.49 -24.86 14.18
N ALA A 214 -26.46 -23.86 15.09
CA ALA A 214 -26.73 -24.03 16.52
C ALA A 214 -28.10 -23.48 16.98
N THR A 215 -29.12 -23.50 16.11
CA THR A 215 -30.52 -23.28 16.55
C THR A 215 -31.18 -24.65 16.80
N PRO A 216 -31.58 -24.92 18.05
CA PRO A 216 -32.28 -26.13 18.41
C PRO A 216 -33.68 -26.24 17.80
#